data_388b535df70012ae5a73bd5352b34e29
#
_entry.id   388b535df70012ae5a73bd5352b34e29
#
_cell.length_a   1.000
_cell.length_b   1.000
_cell.length_c   1.000
_cell.angle_alpha   90.00
_cell.angle_beta   90.00
_cell.angle_gamma   90.00
#
_symmetry.space_group_name_H-M   'P 1'
#
loop_
_entity.id
_entity.type
_entity.pdbx_description
1 polymer ?
#
loop_
_entity_poly.entity_id
_entity_poly.type
_entity_poly.pdbx_seq_one_letter_code
_entity_poly.pdbx_strand_id
1 'polypeptide(L)'
;MACDTAFRIIARRHLAAVLAQHDGTCRGDPDALHQIRIALTHLRTAIRFFSPMVDDALRPNVWAELKWLNSQLGMVRDLDVAIERVVAESGDELAVIAELQRWDEKRTESHRVLARALQSARYRRLVEQTSAWIESGLWSTRRSKEAIQLRRCTLADHATERLTEWETKLLKKARKLRKLDVEQRHKLRLLNKRMTYSIESLQDLFAEESLAKQKSILKKLRKAQRSLGQLNDDARGQALAASLNGASLDAGNRFLNRKREKKLLRAASAAYHKLDKTKPFRSSDLTPNSEPEA
;
A
#
# COMPACT_ATOMS: atom_id res chain seq x y z
N MET A 1 15.00 17.29 11.46
CA MET A 1 13.53 17.56 11.46
C MET A 1 12.86 16.72 12.55
N ALA A 2 11.94 17.30 13.33
CA ALA A 2 11.18 16.60 14.36
C ALA A 2 10.08 15.70 13.75
N CYS A 3 9.70 14.63 14.45
CA CYS A 3 8.74 13.64 13.94
C CYS A 3 7.34 14.22 13.69
N ASP A 4 6.87 15.15 14.52
CA ASP A 4 5.56 15.79 14.34
C ASP A 4 5.50 16.63 13.05
N THR A 5 6.53 17.40 12.78
CA THR A 5 6.68 18.17 11.54
C THR A 5 6.76 17.24 10.33
N ALA A 6 7.58 16.19 10.42
CA ALA A 6 7.71 15.19 9.36
C ALA A 6 6.38 14.49 9.04
N PHE A 7 5.64 14.09 10.07
CA PHE A 7 4.33 13.47 9.90
C PHE A 7 3.37 14.38 9.14
N ARG A 8 3.25 15.65 9.55
CA ARG A 8 2.37 16.62 8.87
C ARG A 8 2.73 16.78 7.41
N ILE A 9 4.01 16.99 7.10
CA ILE A 9 4.49 17.16 5.71
C ILE A 9 4.16 15.93 4.86
N ILE A 10 4.51 14.74 5.34
CA ILE A 10 4.29 13.49 4.61
C ILE A 10 2.79 13.20 4.46
N ALA A 11 2.01 13.34 5.53
CA ALA A 11 0.59 13.04 5.50
C ALA A 11 -0.20 14.02 4.61
N ARG A 12 0.12 15.33 4.67
CA ARG A 12 -0.44 16.36 3.75
C ARG A 12 -0.16 16.02 2.30
N ARG A 13 1.09 15.72 1.96
CA ARG A 13 1.50 15.35 0.60
C ARG A 13 0.64 14.20 0.06
N HIS A 14 0.45 13.16 0.86
CA HIS A 14 -0.33 12.01 0.41
C HIS A 14 -1.84 12.25 0.40
N LEU A 15 -2.37 13.07 1.31
CA LEU A 15 -3.77 13.49 1.28
C LEU A 15 -4.04 14.37 0.04
N ALA A 16 -3.17 15.32 -0.26
CA ALA A 16 -3.27 16.12 -1.49
C ALA A 16 -3.22 15.26 -2.75
N ALA A 17 -2.36 14.23 -2.77
CA ALA A 17 -2.31 13.28 -3.89
C ALA A 17 -3.60 12.44 -4.01
N VAL A 18 -4.30 12.12 -2.91
CA VAL A 18 -5.65 11.50 -2.96
C VAL A 18 -6.65 12.46 -3.59
N LEU A 19 -6.64 13.73 -3.20
CA LEU A 19 -7.56 14.74 -3.71
C LEU A 19 -7.33 15.03 -5.20
N ALA A 20 -6.10 15.09 -5.64
CA ALA A 20 -5.74 15.34 -7.03
C ALA A 20 -6.28 14.28 -8.01
N GLN A 21 -6.56 13.07 -7.54
CA GLN A 21 -7.09 11.99 -8.38
C GLN A 21 -8.60 11.81 -8.28
N HIS A 22 -9.29 12.63 -7.46
CA HIS A 22 -10.72 12.51 -7.19
C HIS A 22 -11.56 12.56 -8.48
N ASP A 23 -11.41 13.62 -9.26
CA ASP A 23 -12.28 13.86 -10.44
C ASP A 23 -12.02 12.85 -11.55
N GLY A 24 -10.76 12.48 -11.79
CA GLY A 24 -10.42 11.40 -12.73
C GLY A 24 -11.05 10.08 -12.31
N THR A 25 -10.97 9.74 -11.02
CA THR A 25 -11.58 8.51 -10.48
C THR A 25 -13.11 8.55 -10.60
N CYS A 26 -13.75 9.69 -10.38
CA CYS A 26 -15.20 9.86 -10.55
C CYS A 26 -15.64 9.68 -12.02
N ARG A 27 -14.80 10.05 -12.99
CA ARG A 27 -15.04 9.83 -14.42
C ARG A 27 -14.73 8.40 -14.90
N GLY A 28 -14.26 7.52 -14.00
CA GLY A 28 -13.95 6.14 -14.34
C GLY A 28 -12.56 5.94 -14.96
N ASP A 29 -11.65 6.91 -14.84
CA ASP A 29 -10.27 6.80 -15.32
C ASP A 29 -9.50 5.74 -14.50
N PRO A 30 -9.04 4.64 -15.15
CA PRO A 30 -8.33 3.55 -14.46
C PRO A 30 -6.96 3.99 -13.90
N ASP A 31 -6.29 4.95 -14.54
CA ASP A 31 -5.01 5.47 -14.06
C ASP A 31 -5.22 6.35 -12.83
N ALA A 32 -6.23 7.22 -12.83
CA ALA A 32 -6.61 7.99 -11.65
C ALA A 32 -7.02 7.08 -10.49
N LEU A 33 -7.81 6.03 -10.75
CA LEU A 33 -8.15 5.01 -9.76
C LEU A 33 -6.90 4.31 -9.21
N HIS A 34 -5.95 4.01 -10.05
CA HIS A 34 -4.69 3.41 -9.62
C HIS A 34 -3.89 4.36 -8.73
N GLN A 35 -3.75 5.63 -9.13
CA GLN A 35 -2.99 6.65 -8.39
C GLN A 35 -3.63 7.01 -7.04
N ILE A 36 -4.95 7.18 -6.97
CA ILE A 36 -5.64 7.45 -5.69
C ILE A 36 -5.43 6.30 -4.68
N ARG A 37 -5.40 5.06 -5.14
CA ARG A 37 -5.12 3.88 -4.31
C ARG A 37 -3.69 3.85 -3.80
N ILE A 38 -2.73 4.25 -4.64
CA ILE A 38 -1.32 4.39 -4.22
C ILE A 38 -1.23 5.47 -3.15
N ALA A 39 -1.76 6.67 -3.41
CA ALA A 39 -1.73 7.80 -2.49
C ALA A 39 -2.37 7.46 -1.13
N LEU A 40 -3.55 6.83 -1.15
CA LEU A 40 -4.24 6.38 0.07
C LEU A 40 -3.44 5.32 0.83
N THR A 41 -2.73 4.45 0.12
CA THR A 41 -1.87 3.45 0.76
C THR A 41 -0.65 4.10 1.41
N HIS A 42 -0.05 5.10 0.78
CA HIS A 42 1.03 5.90 1.37
C HIS A 42 0.56 6.66 2.61
N LEU A 43 -0.59 7.35 2.55
CA LEU A 43 -1.18 8.04 3.71
C LEU A 43 -1.39 7.09 4.90
N ARG A 44 -2.02 5.95 4.66
CA ARG A 44 -2.24 4.93 5.69
C ARG A 44 -0.93 4.32 6.22
N THR A 45 0.08 4.25 5.38
CA THR A 45 1.42 3.80 5.78
C THR A 45 2.10 4.84 6.65
N ALA A 46 2.02 6.12 6.31
CA ALA A 46 2.53 7.22 7.13
C ALA A 46 1.89 7.24 8.52
N ILE A 47 0.56 7.13 8.62
CA ILE A 47 -0.15 7.05 9.90
C ILE A 47 0.36 5.87 10.75
N ARG A 48 0.63 4.72 10.13
CA ARG A 48 1.19 3.55 10.84
C ARG A 48 2.65 3.72 11.22
N PHE A 49 3.43 4.38 10.37
CA PHE A 49 4.84 4.63 10.62
C PHE A 49 5.03 5.51 11.87
N PHE A 50 4.22 6.55 11.97
CA PHE A 50 4.22 7.46 13.11
C PHE A 50 3.24 7.05 14.24
N SER A 51 2.66 5.84 14.19
CA SER A 51 1.60 5.41 15.13
C SER A 51 1.92 5.60 16.61
N PRO A 52 3.15 5.42 17.11
CA PRO A 52 3.43 5.69 18.52
C PRO A 52 3.17 7.14 18.91
N MET A 53 3.43 8.08 18.01
CA MET A 53 3.26 9.51 18.21
C MET A 53 1.80 9.97 18.02
N VAL A 54 1.15 9.51 16.94
CA VAL A 54 -0.18 9.99 16.53
C VAL A 54 -1.34 9.16 17.11
N ASP A 55 -1.10 8.37 18.15
CA ASP A 55 -2.12 7.57 18.80
C ASP A 55 -2.96 8.42 19.74
N ASP A 56 -4.22 8.72 19.36
CA ASP A 56 -5.18 9.50 20.12
C ASP A 56 -6.60 8.95 19.97
N ALA A 57 -7.57 9.51 20.68
CA ALA A 57 -8.96 9.08 20.67
C ALA A 57 -9.64 9.24 19.30
N LEU A 58 -9.16 10.11 18.42
CA LEU A 58 -9.74 10.35 17.07
C LEU A 58 -9.18 9.41 16.03
N ARG A 59 -7.97 8.89 16.24
CA ARG A 59 -7.30 8.00 15.27
C ARG A 59 -8.13 6.78 14.84
N PRO A 60 -8.86 6.05 15.72
CA PRO A 60 -9.68 4.93 15.31
C PRO A 60 -10.73 5.30 14.26
N ASN A 61 -11.38 6.48 14.40
CA ASN A 61 -12.38 6.96 13.46
C ASN A 61 -11.75 7.32 12.12
N VAL A 62 -10.67 8.12 12.13
CA VAL A 62 -9.92 8.47 10.91
C VAL A 62 -9.47 7.18 10.19
N TRP A 63 -8.95 6.22 10.95
CA TRP A 63 -8.51 4.94 10.39
C TRP A 63 -9.66 4.13 9.78
N ALA A 64 -10.83 4.10 10.41
CA ALA A 64 -12.01 3.40 9.91
C ALA A 64 -12.51 4.02 8.59
N GLU A 65 -12.55 5.35 8.50
CA GLU A 65 -12.97 6.05 7.28
C GLU A 65 -11.96 5.87 6.13
N LEU A 66 -10.66 5.95 6.39
CA LEU A 66 -9.63 5.63 5.38
C LEU A 66 -9.67 4.16 4.95
N LYS A 67 -10.09 3.26 5.85
CA LYS A 67 -10.29 1.85 5.52
C LYS A 67 -11.54 1.65 4.66
N TRP A 68 -12.63 2.38 4.95
CA TRP A 68 -13.82 2.39 4.12
C TRP A 68 -13.50 2.86 2.70
N LEU A 69 -12.84 4.01 2.53
CA LEU A 69 -12.42 4.51 1.22
C LEU A 69 -11.56 3.48 0.47
N ASN A 70 -10.60 2.88 1.16
CA ASN A 70 -9.76 1.83 0.56
C ASN A 70 -10.56 0.62 0.08
N SER A 71 -11.66 0.25 0.75
CA SER A 71 -12.52 -0.86 0.30
C SER A 71 -13.33 -0.49 -0.93
N GLN A 72 -13.88 0.75 -1.02
CA GLN A 72 -14.59 1.22 -2.19
C GLN A 72 -13.69 1.19 -3.45
N LEU A 73 -12.52 1.81 -3.36
CA LEU A 73 -11.52 1.80 -4.44
C LEU A 73 -11.03 0.39 -4.77
N GLY A 74 -10.99 -0.49 -3.76
CA GLY A 74 -10.50 -1.86 -3.89
C GLY A 74 -11.35 -2.72 -4.78
N MET A 75 -12.66 -2.67 -4.60
CA MET A 75 -13.62 -3.48 -5.36
C MET A 75 -13.52 -3.20 -6.87
N VAL A 76 -13.45 -1.94 -7.23
CA VAL A 76 -13.38 -1.55 -8.66
C VAL A 76 -12.04 -1.96 -9.26
N ARG A 77 -10.92 -1.69 -8.59
CA ARG A 77 -9.60 -2.06 -9.12
C ARG A 77 -9.41 -3.57 -9.24
N ASP A 78 -9.97 -4.34 -8.33
CA ASP A 78 -9.87 -5.81 -8.39
C ASP A 78 -10.62 -6.35 -9.64
N LEU A 79 -11.74 -5.71 -10.05
CA LEU A 79 -12.44 -5.99 -11.31
C LEU A 79 -11.62 -5.56 -12.52
N ASP A 80 -11.09 -4.32 -12.55
CA ASP A 80 -10.26 -3.83 -13.66
C ASP A 80 -9.10 -4.78 -13.93
N VAL A 81 -8.34 -5.16 -12.89
CA VAL A 81 -7.19 -6.07 -13.02
C VAL A 81 -7.62 -7.46 -13.49
N ALA A 82 -8.79 -7.94 -13.05
CA ALA A 82 -9.27 -9.25 -13.48
C ALA A 82 -9.69 -9.24 -14.96
N ILE A 83 -10.38 -8.18 -15.42
CA ILE A 83 -10.75 -8.00 -16.82
C ILE A 83 -9.52 -7.86 -17.71
N GLU A 84 -8.58 -6.96 -17.36
CA GLU A 84 -7.31 -6.78 -18.07
C GLU A 84 -6.62 -8.13 -18.32
N ARG A 85 -6.71 -9.02 -17.34
CA ARG A 85 -6.06 -10.32 -17.40
C ARG A 85 -6.83 -11.34 -18.23
N VAL A 86 -8.16 -11.39 -18.10
CA VAL A 86 -9.00 -12.25 -18.94
C VAL A 86 -8.78 -11.88 -20.40
N VAL A 87 -8.80 -10.59 -20.73
CA VAL A 87 -8.53 -10.11 -22.10
C VAL A 87 -7.13 -10.51 -22.59
N ALA A 88 -6.11 -10.37 -21.74
CA ALA A 88 -4.73 -10.72 -22.12
C ALA A 88 -4.48 -12.22 -22.31
N GLU A 89 -5.27 -13.08 -21.68
CA GLU A 89 -5.12 -14.54 -21.74
C GLU A 89 -6.13 -15.22 -22.69
N SER A 90 -7.09 -14.46 -23.23
CA SER A 90 -8.16 -14.99 -24.11
C SER A 90 -7.77 -14.89 -25.57
N GLY A 91 -7.94 -16.02 -26.30
CA GLY A 91 -8.04 -15.99 -27.76
C GLY A 91 -9.48 -15.61 -28.19
N ASP A 92 -9.71 -15.58 -29.52
CA ASP A 92 -10.99 -15.16 -30.17
C ASP A 92 -12.18 -16.13 -29.97
N GLU A 93 -12.38 -16.72 -28.81
CA GLU A 93 -13.48 -17.67 -28.56
C GLU A 93 -14.78 -16.94 -28.18
N LEU A 94 -15.90 -17.27 -28.85
CA LEU A 94 -17.24 -16.73 -28.61
C LEU A 94 -17.70 -16.83 -27.14
N ALA A 95 -17.33 -17.90 -26.44
CA ALA A 95 -17.63 -18.09 -25.03
C ALA A 95 -16.99 -17.00 -24.13
N VAL A 96 -15.83 -16.50 -24.55
CA VAL A 96 -15.11 -15.43 -23.85
C VAL A 96 -15.80 -14.08 -24.02
N ILE A 97 -16.41 -13.83 -25.17
CA ILE A 97 -17.13 -12.57 -25.42
C ILE A 97 -18.32 -12.41 -24.45
N ALA A 98 -19.13 -13.46 -24.28
CA ALA A 98 -20.25 -13.43 -23.34
C ALA A 98 -19.81 -13.32 -21.87
N GLU A 99 -18.66 -13.88 -21.53
CA GLU A 99 -18.05 -13.71 -20.21
C GLU A 99 -17.59 -12.27 -20.01
N LEU A 100 -16.87 -11.69 -20.97
CA LEU A 100 -16.38 -10.31 -20.92
C LEU A 100 -17.51 -9.28 -20.81
N GLN A 101 -18.63 -9.49 -21.50
CA GLN A 101 -19.81 -8.61 -21.39
C GLN A 101 -20.33 -8.55 -19.94
N ARG A 102 -20.51 -9.69 -19.28
CA ARG A 102 -20.94 -9.73 -17.87
C ARG A 102 -19.95 -9.04 -16.92
N TRP A 103 -18.67 -9.18 -17.19
CA TRP A 103 -17.63 -8.53 -16.40
C TRP A 103 -17.62 -7.01 -16.63
N ASP A 104 -17.87 -6.55 -17.86
CA ASP A 104 -17.91 -5.13 -18.19
C ASP A 104 -19.15 -4.43 -17.60
N GLU A 105 -20.31 -5.09 -17.63
CA GLU A 105 -21.51 -4.63 -16.92
C GLU A 105 -21.24 -4.45 -15.41
N LYS A 106 -20.62 -5.45 -14.79
CA LYS A 106 -20.24 -5.39 -13.38
C LYS A 106 -19.22 -4.30 -13.08
N ARG A 107 -18.27 -4.12 -13.98
CA ARG A 107 -17.27 -3.04 -13.92
C ARG A 107 -17.95 -1.68 -13.98
N THR A 108 -18.79 -1.45 -14.97
CA THR A 108 -19.52 -0.20 -15.16
C THR A 108 -20.36 0.16 -13.92
N GLU A 109 -21.12 -0.78 -13.37
CA GLU A 109 -21.87 -0.55 -12.14
C GLU A 109 -20.97 -0.27 -10.94
N SER A 110 -19.85 -0.98 -10.81
CA SER A 110 -18.89 -0.77 -9.73
C SER A 110 -18.26 0.63 -9.79
N HIS A 111 -17.91 1.13 -10.98
CA HIS A 111 -17.45 2.50 -11.19
C HIS A 111 -18.51 3.55 -10.82
N ARG A 112 -19.79 3.29 -11.19
CA ARG A 112 -20.91 4.16 -10.83
C ARG A 112 -21.13 4.23 -9.30
N VAL A 113 -21.05 3.09 -8.61
CA VAL A 113 -21.14 3.03 -7.15
C VAL A 113 -19.97 3.78 -6.51
N LEU A 114 -18.75 3.60 -7.02
CA LEU A 114 -17.57 4.32 -6.55
C LEU A 114 -17.72 5.85 -6.73
N ALA A 115 -18.15 6.31 -7.90
CA ALA A 115 -18.36 7.73 -8.16
C ALA A 115 -19.35 8.34 -7.15
N ARG A 116 -20.49 7.67 -6.91
CA ARG A 116 -21.46 8.09 -5.86
C ARG A 116 -20.83 8.14 -4.47
N ALA A 117 -20.00 7.17 -4.13
CA ALA A 117 -19.30 7.14 -2.84
C ALA A 117 -18.32 8.33 -2.69
N LEU A 118 -17.56 8.65 -3.75
CA LEU A 118 -16.61 9.77 -3.75
C LEU A 118 -17.32 11.15 -3.74
N GLN A 119 -18.52 11.26 -4.31
CA GLN A 119 -19.33 12.49 -4.30
C GLN A 119 -20.17 12.65 -3.01
N SER A 120 -20.17 11.65 -2.13
CA SER A 120 -21.01 11.63 -0.92
C SER A 120 -20.54 12.61 0.16
N ALA A 121 -21.48 13.00 1.04
CA ALA A 121 -21.16 13.76 2.25
C ALA A 121 -20.19 13.00 3.18
N ARG A 122 -20.19 11.66 3.14
CA ARG A 122 -19.24 10.84 3.90
C ARG A 122 -17.81 11.07 3.44
N TYR A 123 -17.56 11.07 2.13
CA TYR A 123 -16.24 11.33 1.58
C TYR A 123 -15.74 12.75 1.94
N ARG A 124 -16.60 13.77 1.79
CA ARG A 124 -16.24 15.14 2.19
C ARG A 124 -15.83 15.22 3.66
N ARG A 125 -16.66 14.66 4.56
CA ARG A 125 -16.33 14.59 6.00
C ARG A 125 -15.06 13.81 6.29
N LEU A 126 -14.81 12.70 5.58
CA LEU A 126 -13.56 11.93 5.71
C LEU A 126 -12.35 12.81 5.41
N VAL A 127 -12.39 13.57 4.29
CA VAL A 127 -11.31 14.47 3.89
C VAL A 127 -11.09 15.56 4.93
N GLU A 128 -12.15 16.27 5.33
CA GLU A 128 -12.11 17.36 6.32
C GLU A 128 -11.56 16.87 7.66
N GLN A 129 -12.11 15.78 8.20
CA GLN A 129 -11.69 15.22 9.48
C GLN A 129 -10.26 14.68 9.44
N THR A 130 -9.86 14.04 8.33
CA THR A 130 -8.48 13.55 8.18
C THR A 130 -7.51 14.72 8.10
N SER A 131 -7.84 15.78 7.35
CA SER A 131 -7.02 16.98 7.24
C SER A 131 -6.88 17.67 8.59
N ALA A 132 -7.98 17.94 9.29
CA ALA A 132 -7.96 18.55 10.62
C ALA A 132 -7.16 17.71 11.63
N TRP A 133 -7.30 16.37 11.60
CA TRP A 133 -6.56 15.48 12.47
C TRP A 133 -5.05 15.47 12.20
N ILE A 134 -4.64 15.55 10.92
CA ILE A 134 -3.22 15.69 10.56
C ILE A 134 -2.64 16.99 11.12
N GLU A 135 -3.39 18.09 11.04
CA GLU A 135 -2.90 19.41 11.46
C GLU A 135 -2.88 19.59 12.97
N SER A 136 -3.97 19.25 13.63
CA SER A 136 -4.24 19.63 15.01
C SER A 136 -4.95 18.54 15.82
N GLY A 137 -4.77 17.27 15.46
CA GLY A 137 -5.30 16.14 16.22
C GLY A 137 -4.84 16.16 17.68
N LEU A 138 -5.61 15.54 18.58
CA LEU A 138 -5.32 15.48 20.02
C LEU A 138 -3.90 14.94 20.33
N TRP A 139 -3.34 14.15 19.44
CA TRP A 139 -1.96 13.67 19.53
C TRP A 139 -0.94 14.83 19.61
N SER A 140 -1.24 15.99 19.01
CA SER A 140 -0.33 17.14 18.95
C SER A 140 -0.25 17.91 20.25
N THR A 141 -1.27 17.85 21.08
CA THR A 141 -1.39 18.61 22.34
C THR A 141 -1.12 17.79 23.61
N ARG A 142 -0.89 16.48 23.49
CA ARG A 142 -0.59 15.60 24.64
C ARG A 142 0.68 16.06 25.37
N ARG A 143 0.57 16.18 26.72
CA ARG A 143 1.62 16.76 27.58
C ARG A 143 2.46 15.73 28.35
N SER A 144 2.20 14.42 28.23
CA SER A 144 3.07 13.43 28.88
C SER A 144 4.50 13.51 28.36
N LYS A 145 5.48 13.17 29.19
CA LYS A 145 6.90 13.19 28.80
C LYS A 145 7.15 12.32 27.55
N GLU A 146 6.54 11.14 27.49
CA GLU A 146 6.65 10.20 26.38
C GLU A 146 6.08 10.80 25.09
N ALA A 147 4.90 11.45 25.16
CA ALA A 147 4.28 12.06 24.00
C ALA A 147 5.12 13.24 23.46
N ILE A 148 5.69 14.05 24.37
CA ILE A 148 6.60 15.14 23.98
C ILE A 148 7.87 14.58 23.35
N GLN A 149 8.45 13.54 23.93
CA GLN A 149 9.65 12.88 23.40
C GLN A 149 9.40 12.32 22.02
N LEU A 150 8.29 11.60 21.79
CA LEU A 150 7.91 11.04 20.49
C LEU A 150 7.73 12.11 19.42
N ARG A 151 7.17 13.28 19.76
CA ARG A 151 7.02 14.38 18.79
C ARG A 151 8.34 15.04 18.44
N ARG A 152 9.23 15.19 19.44
CA ARG A 152 10.50 15.91 19.33
C ARG A 152 11.67 15.03 18.88
N CYS A 153 11.55 13.70 18.92
CA CYS A 153 12.61 12.84 18.43
C CYS A 153 12.93 13.17 16.97
N THR A 154 14.16 12.92 16.57
CA THR A 154 14.57 13.16 15.19
C THR A 154 13.91 12.14 14.27
N LEU A 155 13.53 12.58 13.07
CA LEU A 155 12.98 11.66 12.09
C LEU A 155 13.96 10.53 11.73
N ALA A 156 15.26 10.82 11.76
CA ALA A 156 16.30 9.84 11.47
C ALA A 156 16.29 8.69 12.49
N ASP A 157 16.24 9.00 13.78
CA ASP A 157 16.21 8.00 14.85
C ASP A 157 14.91 7.19 14.81
N HIS A 158 13.77 7.88 14.71
CA HIS A 158 12.47 7.22 14.57
C HIS A 158 12.41 6.29 13.35
N ALA A 159 12.91 6.75 12.20
CA ALA A 159 12.90 5.95 10.99
C ALA A 159 13.82 4.73 11.10
N THR A 160 14.98 4.88 11.69
CA THR A 160 15.91 3.77 11.93
C THR A 160 15.28 2.69 12.81
N GLU A 161 14.67 3.09 13.93
CA GLU A 161 13.98 2.17 14.83
C GLU A 161 12.83 1.45 14.13
N ARG A 162 11.93 2.19 13.48
CA ARG A 162 10.74 1.63 12.82
C ARG A 162 11.08 0.75 11.62
N LEU A 163 12.03 1.15 10.78
CA LEU A 163 12.44 0.35 9.63
C LEU A 163 13.14 -0.93 10.08
N THR A 164 13.98 -0.88 11.12
CA THR A 164 14.64 -2.07 11.68
C THR A 164 13.63 -3.05 12.30
N GLU A 165 12.65 -2.53 13.05
CA GLU A 165 11.56 -3.35 13.61
C GLU A 165 10.77 -4.06 12.49
N TRP A 166 10.42 -3.33 11.44
CA TRP A 166 9.62 -3.87 10.34
C TRP A 166 10.41 -4.82 9.46
N GLU A 167 11.69 -4.55 9.23
CA GLU A 167 12.59 -5.45 8.50
C GLU A 167 12.76 -6.79 9.23
N THR A 168 13.00 -6.75 10.53
CA THR A 168 13.09 -7.94 11.38
C THR A 168 11.82 -8.78 11.33
N LYS A 169 10.65 -8.13 11.46
CA LYS A 169 9.34 -8.81 11.35
C LYS A 169 9.11 -9.38 9.94
N LEU A 170 9.51 -8.65 8.90
CA LEU A 170 9.37 -9.06 7.51
C LEU A 170 10.22 -10.30 7.23
N LEU A 171 11.50 -10.25 7.57
CA LEU A 171 12.44 -11.35 7.32
C LEU A 171 12.10 -12.60 8.13
N LYS A 172 11.69 -12.46 9.40
CA LYS A 172 11.19 -13.58 10.21
C LYS A 172 10.03 -14.32 9.54
N LYS A 173 9.07 -13.59 8.96
CA LYS A 173 7.94 -14.19 8.22
C LYS A 173 8.37 -14.75 6.86
N ALA A 174 9.23 -14.03 6.15
CA ALA A 174 9.71 -14.40 4.82
C ALA A 174 10.50 -15.71 4.78
N ARG A 175 11.24 -16.03 5.85
CA ARG A 175 11.95 -17.33 6.00
C ARG A 175 11.01 -18.53 5.91
N LYS A 176 9.73 -18.36 6.26
CA LYS A 176 8.69 -19.40 6.22
C LYS A 176 7.75 -19.29 5.03
N LEU A 177 8.03 -18.41 4.04
CA LEU A 177 7.12 -18.02 2.96
C LEU A 177 6.45 -19.21 2.25
N ARG A 178 7.18 -20.29 1.98
CA ARG A 178 6.63 -21.47 1.28
C ARG A 178 5.63 -22.27 2.12
N LYS A 179 5.62 -22.08 3.45
CA LYS A 179 4.72 -22.76 4.39
C LYS A 179 3.52 -21.88 4.78
N LEU A 180 3.53 -20.61 4.36
CA LEU A 180 2.45 -19.68 4.68
C LEU A 180 1.21 -19.99 3.84
N ASP A 181 0.04 -19.94 4.47
CA ASP A 181 -1.25 -19.94 3.80
C ASP A 181 -1.53 -18.61 3.08
N VAL A 182 -2.66 -18.51 2.39
CA VAL A 182 -3.04 -17.34 1.58
C VAL A 182 -3.13 -16.08 2.46
N GLU A 183 -3.76 -16.18 3.64
CA GLU A 183 -3.93 -15.04 4.55
C GLU A 183 -2.59 -14.57 5.13
N GLN A 184 -1.74 -15.49 5.52
CA GLN A 184 -0.41 -15.20 6.04
C GLN A 184 0.49 -14.57 4.96
N ARG A 185 0.41 -15.04 3.72
CA ARG A 185 1.09 -14.43 2.57
C ARG A 185 0.58 -13.02 2.30
N HIS A 186 -0.72 -12.80 2.43
CA HIS A 186 -1.30 -11.47 2.33
C HIS A 186 -0.77 -10.53 3.44
N LYS A 187 -0.71 -10.99 4.69
CA LYS A 187 -0.12 -10.22 5.81
C LYS A 187 1.36 -9.88 5.56
N LEU A 188 2.13 -10.81 5.01
CA LEU A 188 3.52 -10.57 4.60
C LEU A 188 3.62 -9.51 3.49
N ARG A 189 2.78 -9.61 2.46
CA ARG A 189 2.69 -8.62 1.37
C ARG A 189 2.37 -7.22 1.89
N LEU A 190 1.44 -7.10 2.84
CA LEU A 190 1.11 -5.81 3.46
C LEU A 190 2.28 -5.23 4.25
N LEU A 191 3.05 -6.06 4.95
CA LEU A 191 4.24 -5.63 5.68
C LEU A 191 5.34 -5.16 4.71
N ASN A 192 5.56 -5.91 3.62
CA ASN A 192 6.48 -5.51 2.56
C ASN A 192 6.08 -4.16 1.93
N LYS A 193 4.79 -3.97 1.61
CA LYS A 193 4.29 -2.68 1.10
C LYS A 193 4.55 -1.52 2.06
N ARG A 194 4.28 -1.72 3.35
CA ARG A 194 4.55 -0.68 4.37
C ARG A 194 6.01 -0.28 4.38
N MET A 195 6.91 -1.25 4.40
CA MET A 195 8.34 -0.97 4.40
C MET A 195 8.76 -0.22 3.12
N THR A 196 8.32 -0.71 1.95
CA THR A 196 8.61 -0.06 0.66
C THR A 196 8.13 1.39 0.65
N TYR A 197 6.87 1.63 0.99
CA TYR A 197 6.27 2.97 0.94
C TYR A 197 6.82 3.92 2.02
N SER A 198 7.22 3.41 3.18
CA SER A 198 7.90 4.24 4.17
C SER A 198 9.25 4.71 3.66
N ILE A 199 10.06 3.82 3.09
CA ILE A 199 11.36 4.19 2.52
C ILE A 199 11.18 5.19 1.36
N GLU A 200 10.17 5.01 0.49
CA GLU A 200 9.85 5.94 -0.59
C GLU A 200 9.40 7.31 -0.06
N SER A 201 8.60 7.35 1.00
CA SER A 201 8.15 8.61 1.61
C SER A 201 9.27 9.37 2.33
N LEU A 202 10.35 8.69 2.67
CA LEU A 202 11.52 9.25 3.34
C LEU A 202 12.69 9.50 2.38
N GLN A 203 12.50 9.34 1.07
CA GLN A 203 13.60 9.36 0.10
C GLN A 203 14.44 10.65 0.14
N ASP A 204 13.79 11.79 0.37
CA ASP A 204 14.44 13.11 0.42
C ASP A 204 15.30 13.32 1.70
N LEU A 205 15.30 12.35 2.61
CA LEU A 205 16.00 12.38 3.91
C LEU A 205 17.23 11.48 3.95
N PHE A 206 17.43 10.67 2.90
CA PHE A 206 18.61 9.83 2.84
C PHE A 206 19.85 10.65 2.50
N ALA A 207 20.91 10.44 3.28
CA ALA A 207 22.23 10.97 2.93
C ALA A 207 22.65 10.46 1.55
N GLU A 208 23.32 11.31 0.79
CA GLU A 208 23.72 11.02 -0.59
C GLU A 208 24.52 9.72 -0.71
N GLU A 209 25.41 9.47 0.22
CA GLU A 209 26.21 8.23 0.33
C GLU A 209 25.35 6.98 0.55
N SER A 210 24.16 7.13 1.12
CA SER A 210 23.23 6.05 1.42
C SER A 210 22.21 5.77 0.31
N LEU A 211 22.15 6.60 -0.74
CA LEU A 211 21.20 6.44 -1.85
C LEU A 211 21.37 5.10 -2.59
N ALA A 212 22.60 4.64 -2.76
CA ALA A 212 22.86 3.35 -3.40
C ALA A 212 22.30 2.19 -2.57
N LYS A 213 22.46 2.24 -1.24
CA LYS A 213 21.90 1.28 -0.29
C LYS A 213 20.38 1.32 -0.31
N GLN A 214 19.77 2.49 -0.25
CA GLN A 214 18.33 2.70 -0.34
C GLN A 214 17.76 2.10 -1.64
N LYS A 215 18.33 2.45 -2.79
CA LYS A 215 17.94 1.91 -4.11
C LYS A 215 18.05 0.38 -4.15
N SER A 216 19.12 -0.18 -3.56
CA SER A 216 19.33 -1.63 -3.49
C SER A 216 18.26 -2.33 -2.65
N ILE A 217 17.90 -1.79 -1.48
CA ILE A 217 16.83 -2.31 -0.60
C ILE A 217 15.49 -2.22 -1.31
N LEU A 218 15.14 -1.05 -1.86
CA LEU A 218 13.89 -0.86 -2.60
C LEU A 218 13.75 -1.82 -3.78
N LYS A 219 14.83 -2.05 -4.54
CA LYS A 219 14.82 -3.02 -5.66
C LYS A 219 14.44 -4.44 -5.20
N LYS A 220 14.95 -4.88 -4.05
CA LYS A 220 14.65 -6.20 -3.48
C LYS A 220 13.20 -6.27 -2.97
N LEU A 221 12.76 -5.25 -2.21
CA LEU A 221 11.39 -5.14 -1.71
C LEU A 221 10.38 -5.09 -2.85
N ARG A 222 10.61 -4.27 -3.87
CA ARG A 222 9.74 -4.16 -5.06
C ARG A 222 9.69 -5.48 -5.85
N LYS A 223 10.80 -6.23 -5.94
CA LYS A 223 10.81 -7.56 -6.56
C LYS A 223 9.94 -8.56 -5.79
N ALA A 224 10.07 -8.62 -4.47
CA ALA A 224 9.21 -9.45 -3.63
C ALA A 224 7.74 -9.00 -3.71
N GLN A 225 7.48 -7.68 -3.69
CA GLN A 225 6.15 -7.09 -3.79
C GLN A 225 5.44 -7.47 -5.10
N ARG A 226 6.14 -7.43 -6.24
CA ARG A 226 5.58 -7.86 -7.53
C ARG A 226 5.15 -9.32 -7.49
N SER A 227 6.01 -10.22 -7.03
CA SER A 227 5.69 -11.65 -6.98
C SER A 227 4.53 -11.97 -6.02
N LEU A 228 4.50 -11.35 -4.82
CA LEU A 228 3.39 -11.51 -3.88
C LEU A 228 2.13 -10.77 -4.34
N GLY A 229 2.27 -9.71 -5.13
CA GLY A 229 1.18 -8.99 -5.79
C GLY A 229 0.47 -9.91 -6.77
N GLN A 230 1.21 -10.49 -7.70
CA GLN A 230 0.66 -11.43 -8.68
C GLN A 230 -0.05 -12.61 -8.01
N LEU A 231 0.53 -13.21 -6.96
CA LEU A 231 -0.14 -14.28 -6.21
C LEU A 231 -1.47 -13.85 -5.57
N ASN A 232 -1.51 -12.64 -5.04
CA ASN A 232 -2.74 -12.10 -4.45
C ASN A 232 -3.79 -11.76 -5.51
N ASP A 233 -3.36 -11.22 -6.65
CA ASP A 233 -4.24 -10.84 -7.75
C ASP A 233 -4.78 -12.10 -8.44
N ASP A 234 -3.95 -13.14 -8.58
CA ASP A 234 -4.37 -14.47 -9.03
C ASP A 234 -5.46 -15.06 -8.13
N ALA A 235 -5.26 -15.04 -6.81
CA ALA A 235 -6.24 -15.57 -5.86
C ALA A 235 -7.55 -14.77 -5.85
N ARG A 236 -7.47 -13.44 -6.00
CA ARG A 236 -8.66 -12.57 -6.08
C ARG A 236 -9.41 -12.75 -7.39
N GLY A 237 -8.69 -12.82 -8.52
CA GLY A 237 -9.28 -13.09 -9.83
C GLY A 237 -10.02 -14.43 -9.84
N GLN A 238 -9.43 -15.46 -9.24
CA GLN A 238 -10.08 -16.76 -9.07
C GLN A 238 -11.37 -16.69 -8.26
N ALA A 239 -11.35 -16.00 -7.11
CA ALA A 239 -12.53 -15.83 -6.27
C ALA A 239 -13.63 -15.01 -6.98
N LEU A 240 -13.24 -14.00 -7.74
CA LEU A 240 -14.16 -13.16 -8.51
C LEU A 240 -14.79 -13.94 -9.68
N ALA A 241 -14.00 -14.70 -10.43
CA ALA A 241 -14.49 -15.57 -11.50
C ALA A 241 -15.50 -16.57 -10.97
N ALA A 242 -15.22 -17.21 -9.82
CA ALA A 242 -16.16 -18.13 -9.18
C ALA A 242 -17.49 -17.45 -8.80
N SER A 243 -17.47 -16.17 -8.39
CA SER A 243 -18.67 -15.42 -8.03
C SER A 243 -19.53 -14.99 -9.23
N LEU A 244 -18.92 -14.83 -10.42
CA LEU A 244 -19.60 -14.37 -11.64
C LEU A 244 -20.10 -15.52 -12.53
N ASN A 245 -19.34 -16.60 -12.61
CA ASN A 245 -19.57 -17.68 -13.57
C ASN A 245 -20.22 -18.92 -12.93
N GLY A 246 -20.56 -18.88 -11.64
CA GLY A 246 -20.95 -20.09 -10.92
C GLY A 246 -19.78 -21.08 -10.80
N ALA A 247 -20.05 -22.34 -10.50
CA ALA A 247 -19.04 -23.38 -10.22
C ALA A 247 -18.33 -23.93 -11.50
N SER A 248 -18.19 -23.16 -12.57
CA SER A 248 -17.41 -23.59 -13.74
C SER A 248 -15.92 -23.69 -13.38
N LEU A 249 -15.41 -24.92 -13.37
CA LEU A 249 -14.04 -25.28 -12.95
C LEU A 249 -12.94 -24.68 -13.84
N ASP A 250 -13.25 -24.34 -15.11
CA ASP A 250 -12.26 -23.82 -16.06
C ASP A 250 -11.86 -22.37 -15.82
N ALA A 251 -12.78 -21.52 -15.34
CA ALA A 251 -12.47 -20.11 -15.04
C ALA A 251 -11.44 -19.97 -13.90
N GLY A 252 -11.45 -20.89 -12.92
CA GLY A 252 -10.52 -20.86 -11.79
C GLY A 252 -9.06 -21.19 -12.19
N ASN A 253 -8.86 -22.06 -13.16
CA ASN A 253 -7.52 -22.50 -13.57
C ASN A 253 -6.72 -21.44 -14.37
N ARG A 254 -7.41 -20.44 -14.93
CA ARG A 254 -6.77 -19.33 -15.67
C ARG A 254 -5.93 -18.44 -14.77
N PHE A 255 -6.33 -18.22 -13.52
CA PHE A 255 -5.67 -17.27 -12.63
C PHE A 255 -4.49 -17.85 -11.88
N LEU A 256 -4.59 -19.06 -11.31
CA LEU A 256 -3.54 -19.64 -10.48
C LEU A 256 -3.34 -21.14 -10.76
N ASN A 257 -2.17 -21.50 -11.27
CA ASN A 257 -1.75 -22.89 -11.36
C ASN A 257 -0.52 -23.15 -10.48
N ARG A 258 -0.32 -24.41 -10.06
CA ARG A 258 0.77 -24.81 -9.15
C ARG A 258 2.18 -24.45 -9.65
N LYS A 259 2.40 -24.49 -10.98
CA LYS A 259 3.71 -24.15 -11.59
C LYS A 259 4.00 -22.66 -11.43
N ARG A 260 3.01 -21.80 -11.71
CA ARG A 260 3.09 -20.34 -11.57
C ARG A 260 3.25 -19.96 -10.09
N GLU A 261 2.46 -20.54 -9.20
CA GLU A 261 2.58 -20.30 -7.76
C GLU A 261 4.01 -20.60 -7.25
N LYS A 262 4.53 -21.79 -7.56
CA LYS A 262 5.91 -22.19 -7.19
C LYS A 262 6.95 -21.21 -7.74
N LYS A 263 6.80 -20.74 -9.00
CA LYS A 263 7.72 -19.75 -9.60
C LYS A 263 7.70 -18.43 -8.85
N LEU A 264 6.52 -17.90 -8.54
CA LEU A 264 6.35 -16.62 -7.83
C LEU A 264 6.87 -16.70 -6.38
N LEU A 265 6.58 -17.79 -5.67
CA LEU A 265 7.10 -18.02 -4.32
C LEU A 265 8.63 -18.14 -4.30
N ARG A 266 9.24 -18.80 -5.30
CA ARG A 266 10.70 -18.86 -5.43
C ARG A 266 11.30 -17.47 -5.67
N ALA A 267 10.68 -16.67 -6.55
CA ALA A 267 11.15 -15.31 -6.86
C ALA A 267 11.07 -14.39 -5.63
N ALA A 268 9.98 -14.43 -4.88
CA ALA A 268 9.83 -13.67 -3.64
C ALA A 268 10.83 -14.12 -2.57
N SER A 269 10.99 -15.44 -2.36
CA SER A 269 11.96 -15.98 -1.41
C SER A 269 13.39 -15.57 -1.74
N ALA A 270 13.78 -15.61 -3.02
CA ALA A 270 15.10 -15.17 -3.45
C ALA A 270 15.34 -13.67 -3.22
N ALA A 271 14.31 -12.85 -3.41
CA ALA A 271 14.39 -11.42 -3.13
C ALA A 271 14.59 -11.14 -1.64
N TYR A 272 13.84 -11.81 -0.76
CA TYR A 272 14.00 -11.68 0.70
C TYR A 272 15.35 -12.23 1.20
N HIS A 273 15.84 -13.33 0.63
CA HIS A 273 17.18 -13.83 0.96
C HIS A 273 18.29 -12.81 0.61
N LYS A 274 18.13 -12.10 -0.53
CA LYS A 274 19.05 -11.00 -0.89
C LYS A 274 18.88 -9.79 0.03
N LEU A 275 17.69 -9.52 0.52
CA LEU A 275 17.43 -8.46 1.49
C LEU A 275 18.09 -8.79 2.85
N ASP A 276 17.94 -10.02 3.36
CA ASP A 276 18.51 -10.51 4.61
C ASP A 276 20.06 -10.36 4.69
N LYS A 277 20.72 -10.37 3.51
CA LYS A 277 22.17 -10.14 3.39
C LYS A 277 22.57 -8.67 3.30
N THR A 278 21.61 -7.74 3.31
CA THR A 278 21.87 -6.30 3.23
C THR A 278 21.95 -5.74 4.64
N LYS A 279 22.93 -4.86 4.90
CA LYS A 279 23.00 -4.18 6.21
C LYS A 279 21.74 -3.33 6.42
N PRO A 280 21.09 -3.38 7.61
CA PRO A 280 19.93 -2.56 7.92
C PRO A 280 20.28 -1.06 7.90
N PHE A 281 19.25 -0.21 7.82
CA PHE A 281 19.45 1.23 7.92
C PHE A 281 19.98 1.62 9.31
N ARG A 282 20.82 2.66 9.34
CA ARG A 282 21.33 3.31 10.54
C ARG A 282 20.90 4.76 10.56
N SER A 283 20.96 5.42 11.70
CA SER A 283 20.59 6.85 11.81
C SER A 283 21.43 7.73 10.88
N SER A 284 22.71 7.42 10.72
CA SER A 284 23.62 8.09 9.77
C SER A 284 23.22 7.97 8.30
N ASP A 285 22.44 6.96 7.93
CA ASP A 285 21.92 6.83 6.55
C ASP A 285 20.79 7.84 6.24
N LEU A 286 20.20 8.46 7.27
CA LEU A 286 18.98 9.29 7.21
C LEU A 286 19.21 10.75 7.65
N THR A 287 20.44 11.15 7.84
CA THR A 287 20.78 12.56 8.05
C THR A 287 21.15 13.16 6.70
N PRO A 288 20.37 14.13 6.19
CA PRO A 288 20.84 14.91 5.05
C PRO A 288 22.16 15.55 5.43
N ASN A 289 23.10 15.61 4.48
CA ASN A 289 24.29 16.43 4.65
C ASN A 289 23.84 17.82 5.07
N SER A 290 24.36 18.33 6.19
CA SER A 290 24.24 19.74 6.55
C SER A 290 24.58 20.55 5.31
N GLU A 291 23.72 21.52 4.96
CA GLU A 291 24.03 22.50 3.93
C GLU A 291 25.47 23.00 4.13
N PRO A 292 26.26 23.17 3.07
CA PRO A 292 27.55 23.81 3.21
C PRO A 292 27.29 25.20 3.83
N GLU A 293 27.88 25.44 4.98
CA GLU A 293 27.89 26.77 5.58
C GLU A 293 28.37 27.76 4.51
N ALA A 294 27.49 28.68 4.12
CA ALA A 294 27.77 29.75 3.21
C ALA A 294 28.46 30.90 3.95
#